data_3f1be2d594cee3a74b0c31e248edce9c
#
_entry.id   3f1be2d594cee3a74b0c31e248edce9c
#
_cell.length_a   1.000
_cell.length_b   1.000
_cell.length_c   1.000
_cell.angle_alpha   90.00
_cell.angle_beta   90.00
_cell.angle_gamma   90.00
#
_symmetry.space_group_name_H-M   'P 1'
#
loop_
_entity.id
_entity.type
_entity.pdbx_description
1 polymer ?
#
loop_
_entity_poly.entity_id
_entity_poly.type
_entity_poly.pdbx_seq_one_letter_code
_entity_poly.pdbx_strand_id
1 'polypeptide(L)'
;VDSNTKEVLAVGQEARRMLGRTPGNIVATRPLREGVISDYTVTEKMLKYFINKINGKTLFAPRAMICIPSRVTEVEKKAVIDAAAQAGARKVFLIEEPIAAAIGAGIDIAKPCGNMVVDIGGGTTDIAVISLGGSVESTSLKVAGDKFDEYIIKYIKRKHNIMIGERTAEDLKINIGCVYPKIQDTEMEIRGRDLSTGLPRTITVYSSEMLEAMIEPAMMIVDAVHSV
;
A
#
# COMPACT_ATOMS: atom_id res chain seq x y z
N VAL A 1 9.42 5.15 15.52
CA VAL A 1 10.10 6.39 15.96
C VAL A 1 9.85 6.58 17.45
N ASP A 2 10.90 6.89 18.22
CA ASP A 2 10.73 7.33 19.62
C ASP A 2 10.17 8.76 19.63
N SER A 3 9.10 8.99 20.37
CA SER A 3 8.43 10.30 20.42
C SER A 3 9.25 11.37 21.14
N ASN A 4 10.14 10.97 22.05
CA ASN A 4 10.96 11.88 22.86
C ASN A 4 12.26 12.26 22.15
N THR A 5 13.01 11.25 21.68
CA THR A 5 14.32 11.45 21.04
C THR A 5 14.23 11.71 19.54
N LYS A 6 13.07 11.44 18.92
CA LYS A 6 12.85 11.49 17.47
C LYS A 6 13.76 10.52 16.69
N GLU A 7 14.35 9.54 17.35
CA GLU A 7 15.16 8.51 16.72
C GLU A 7 14.31 7.47 15.99
N VAL A 8 14.81 7.00 14.86
CA VAL A 8 14.20 5.91 14.11
C VAL A 8 14.69 4.59 14.69
N LEU A 9 13.80 3.85 15.33
CA LEU A 9 14.10 2.57 15.97
C LEU A 9 14.04 1.39 15.00
N ALA A 10 13.10 1.43 14.05
CA ALA A 10 12.91 0.38 13.06
C ALA A 10 12.28 0.97 11.79
N VAL A 11 12.54 0.31 10.63
CA VAL A 11 12.00 0.69 9.32
C VAL A 11 11.57 -0.58 8.58
N GLY A 12 10.53 -0.45 7.73
CA GLY A 12 10.05 -1.54 6.90
C GLY A 12 9.35 -2.64 7.71
N GLN A 13 9.69 -3.89 7.45
CA GLN A 13 9.01 -5.05 8.04
C GLN A 13 9.07 -5.10 9.57
N GLU A 14 10.18 -4.66 10.17
CA GLU A 14 10.30 -4.59 11.63
C GLU A 14 9.34 -3.56 12.22
N ALA A 15 9.29 -2.36 11.64
CA ALA A 15 8.35 -1.32 12.06
C ALA A 15 6.88 -1.77 11.86
N ARG A 16 6.59 -2.49 10.78
CA ARG A 16 5.24 -3.05 10.52
C ARG A 16 4.82 -4.04 11.63
N ARG A 17 5.73 -4.87 12.12
CA ARG A 17 5.44 -5.80 13.23
C ARG A 17 5.11 -5.09 14.55
N MET A 18 5.53 -3.84 14.68
CA MET A 18 5.30 -3.00 15.87
C MET A 18 3.96 -2.26 15.83
N LEU A 19 3.28 -2.19 14.70
CA LEU A 19 1.97 -1.52 14.58
C LEU A 19 0.96 -2.10 15.59
N GLY A 20 0.35 -1.21 16.38
CA GLY A 20 -0.62 -1.59 17.42
C GLY A 20 -0.04 -2.30 18.65
N ARG A 21 1.30 -2.39 18.78
CA ARG A 21 1.99 -3.12 19.87
C ARG A 21 3.10 -2.30 20.53
N THR A 22 3.18 -1.01 20.26
CA THR A 22 4.21 -0.13 20.81
C THR A 22 3.82 0.43 22.18
N PRO A 23 4.78 0.58 23.13
CA PRO A 23 4.56 1.35 24.34
C PRO A 23 4.35 2.84 24.01
N GLY A 24 3.81 3.62 24.96
CA GLY A 24 3.35 4.99 24.72
C GLY A 24 4.39 6.00 24.22
N ASN A 25 5.67 5.72 24.41
CA ASN A 25 6.78 6.54 23.93
C ASN A 25 7.28 6.15 22.51
N ILE A 26 6.78 5.07 21.93
CA ILE A 26 7.16 4.63 20.60
C ILE A 26 5.95 4.74 19.67
N VAL A 27 6.12 5.49 18.59
CA VAL A 27 5.08 5.67 17.56
C VAL A 27 5.47 4.90 16.31
N ALA A 28 4.66 3.90 15.95
CA ALA A 28 4.73 3.27 14.64
C ALA A 28 3.80 4.03 13.69
N THR A 29 4.36 4.64 12.65
CA THR A 29 3.62 5.46 11.69
C THR A 29 3.85 4.97 10.26
N ARG A 30 2.86 5.20 9.41
CA ARG A 30 2.98 5.04 7.94
C ARG A 30 3.21 6.43 7.36
N PRO A 31 4.44 6.76 6.93
CA PRO A 31 4.76 8.10 6.42
C PRO A 31 4.22 8.37 5.00
N LEU A 32 3.83 7.31 4.30
CA LEU A 32 3.16 7.37 3.01
C LEU A 32 1.73 6.84 3.18
N ARG A 33 0.75 7.57 2.65
CA ARG A 33 -0.66 7.14 2.60
C ARG A 33 -1.24 7.51 1.23
N GLU A 34 -2.03 6.61 0.67
CA GLU A 34 -2.71 6.84 -0.61
C GLU A 34 -1.74 7.34 -1.71
N GLY A 35 -0.54 6.76 -1.75
CA GLY A 35 0.49 7.10 -2.73
C GLY A 35 1.24 8.41 -2.50
N VAL A 36 0.92 9.19 -1.45
CA VAL A 36 1.53 10.50 -1.19
C VAL A 36 2.23 10.56 0.16
N ILE A 37 3.15 11.52 0.30
CA ILE A 37 3.87 11.78 1.56
C ILE A 37 2.91 12.44 2.55
N SER A 38 2.61 11.75 3.66
CA SER A 38 1.82 12.27 4.77
C SER A 38 2.68 12.85 5.90
N ASP A 39 3.92 12.37 6.04
CA ASP A 39 4.91 12.88 7.00
C ASP A 39 6.27 12.99 6.30
N TYR A 40 6.65 14.22 5.96
CA TYR A 40 7.88 14.49 5.23
C TYR A 40 9.13 14.07 6.01
N THR A 41 9.20 14.42 7.29
CA THR A 41 10.37 14.15 8.14
C THR A 41 10.61 12.66 8.33
N VAL A 42 9.53 11.89 8.55
CA VAL A 42 9.65 10.43 8.70
C VAL A 42 9.96 9.78 7.35
N THR A 43 9.41 10.28 6.24
CA THR A 43 9.72 9.80 4.87
C THR A 43 11.19 10.02 4.54
N GLU A 44 11.74 11.20 4.78
CA GLU A 44 13.16 11.50 4.57
C GLU A 44 14.06 10.52 5.35
N LYS A 45 13.78 10.33 6.63
CA LYS A 45 14.53 9.40 7.48
C LYS A 45 14.43 7.96 7.00
N MET A 46 13.26 7.53 6.55
CA MET A 46 13.03 6.21 5.97
C MET A 46 13.82 6.02 4.67
N LEU A 47 13.79 6.99 3.75
CA LEU A 47 14.57 6.96 2.52
C LEU A 47 16.07 6.93 2.82
N LYS A 48 16.53 7.75 3.75
CA LYS A 48 17.93 7.76 4.19
C LYS A 48 18.38 6.40 4.74
N TYR A 49 17.54 5.76 5.52
CA TYR A 49 17.82 4.42 6.01
C TYR A 49 17.99 3.41 4.85
N PHE A 50 17.07 3.41 3.88
CA PHE A 50 17.16 2.49 2.75
C PHE A 50 18.33 2.80 1.82
N ILE A 51 18.57 4.07 1.50
CA ILE A 51 19.72 4.48 0.68
C ILE A 51 21.03 4.04 1.33
N ASN A 52 21.20 4.26 2.63
CA ASN A 52 22.39 3.84 3.36
C ASN A 52 22.54 2.31 3.40
N LYS A 53 21.42 1.59 3.56
CA LYS A 53 21.43 0.11 3.60
C LYS A 53 21.84 -0.48 2.26
N ILE A 54 21.40 0.11 1.14
CA ILE A 54 21.70 -0.37 -0.22
C ILE A 54 23.10 0.07 -0.65
N ASN A 55 23.46 1.32 -0.38
CA ASN A 55 24.69 1.93 -0.87
C ASN A 55 25.91 1.55 -0.03
N GLY A 56 25.72 1.10 1.22
CA GLY A 56 26.82 0.73 2.14
C GLY A 56 27.79 1.90 2.36
N LYS A 57 29.09 1.59 2.39
CA LYS A 57 30.18 2.57 2.59
C LYS A 57 30.77 3.09 1.27
N THR A 58 29.93 3.32 0.25
CA THR A 58 30.43 3.88 -1.03
C THR A 58 30.75 5.36 -0.89
N LEU A 59 31.85 5.81 -1.56
CA LEU A 59 32.28 7.20 -1.59
C LEU A 59 31.36 8.13 -2.43
N PHE A 60 30.52 7.56 -3.29
CA PHE A 60 29.68 8.32 -4.20
C PHE A 60 28.20 8.17 -3.84
N ALA A 61 27.52 9.30 -3.75
CA ALA A 61 26.07 9.32 -3.57
C ALA A 61 25.34 8.69 -4.79
N PRO A 62 24.33 7.83 -4.58
CA PRO A 62 23.66 7.11 -5.65
C PRO A 62 22.75 8.00 -6.50
N ARG A 63 22.43 7.53 -7.71
CA ARG A 63 21.28 8.00 -8.46
C ARG A 63 20.07 7.20 -7.98
N ALA A 64 18.95 7.87 -7.74
CA ALA A 64 17.71 7.22 -7.33
C ALA A 64 16.66 7.36 -8.45
N MET A 65 15.93 6.28 -8.72
CA MET A 65 14.69 6.31 -9.49
C MET A 65 13.57 5.95 -8.54
N ILE A 66 12.53 6.78 -8.49
CA ILE A 66 11.41 6.62 -7.56
C ILE A 66 10.12 6.54 -8.36
N CYS A 67 9.33 5.50 -8.08
CA CYS A 67 8.01 5.35 -8.67
C CYS A 67 7.03 6.30 -7.97
N ILE A 68 6.14 6.88 -8.74
CA ILE A 68 5.07 7.75 -8.28
C ILE A 68 3.75 7.36 -8.95
N PRO A 69 2.59 7.51 -8.29
CA PRO A 69 1.30 7.33 -8.93
C PRO A 69 1.12 8.23 -10.16
N SER A 70 0.28 7.82 -11.11
CA SER A 70 0.12 8.53 -12.39
C SER A 70 -0.46 9.94 -12.25
N ARG A 71 -1.24 10.21 -11.20
CA ARG A 71 -1.93 11.49 -10.99
C ARG A 71 -1.44 12.25 -9.76
N VAL A 72 -0.12 12.37 -9.60
CA VAL A 72 0.47 13.23 -8.55
C VAL A 72 0.65 14.66 -9.05
N THR A 73 0.44 15.61 -8.15
CA THR A 73 0.65 17.05 -8.43
C THR A 73 2.13 17.38 -8.54
N GLU A 74 2.45 18.49 -9.19
CA GLU A 74 3.85 18.98 -9.29
C GLU A 74 4.46 19.27 -7.89
N VAL A 75 3.65 19.67 -6.92
CA VAL A 75 4.08 19.88 -5.53
C VAL A 75 4.49 18.56 -4.88
N GLU A 76 3.70 17.50 -5.07
CA GLU A 76 4.01 16.15 -4.56
C GLU A 76 5.24 15.56 -5.24
N LYS A 77 5.39 15.73 -6.58
CA LYS A 77 6.60 15.34 -7.30
C LYS A 77 7.84 16.00 -6.72
N LYS A 78 7.76 17.33 -6.51
CA LYS A 78 8.85 18.09 -5.91
C LYS A 78 9.16 17.61 -4.49
N ALA A 79 8.16 17.34 -3.66
CA ALA A 79 8.36 16.84 -2.32
C ALA A 79 9.10 15.49 -2.30
N VAL A 80 8.79 14.59 -3.25
CA VAL A 80 9.50 13.29 -3.39
C VAL A 80 10.96 13.51 -3.80
N ILE A 81 11.21 14.39 -4.77
CA ILE A 81 12.57 14.71 -5.22
C ILE A 81 13.39 15.31 -4.07
N ASP A 82 12.82 16.29 -3.36
CA ASP A 82 13.50 16.98 -2.26
C ASP A 82 13.78 16.00 -1.10
N ALA A 83 12.83 15.15 -0.73
CA ALA A 83 13.01 14.13 0.31
C ALA A 83 14.13 13.14 -0.05
N ALA A 84 14.18 12.67 -1.28
CA ALA A 84 15.22 11.75 -1.73
C ALA A 84 16.60 12.42 -1.84
N ALA A 85 16.67 13.67 -2.28
CA ALA A 85 17.92 14.44 -2.32
C ALA A 85 18.46 14.68 -0.91
N GLN A 86 17.61 15.07 0.05
CA GLN A 86 17.99 15.25 1.45
C GLN A 86 18.37 13.92 2.14
N ALA A 87 17.76 12.81 1.70
CA ALA A 87 18.14 11.48 2.15
C ALA A 87 19.52 11.02 1.63
N GLY A 88 20.14 11.74 0.69
CA GLY A 88 21.49 11.51 0.21
C GLY A 88 21.59 11.03 -1.25
N ALA A 89 20.52 11.07 -2.03
CA ALA A 89 20.59 10.79 -3.47
C ALA A 89 21.24 11.97 -4.23
N ARG A 90 22.23 11.67 -5.10
CA ARG A 90 22.90 12.69 -5.93
C ARG A 90 22.00 13.23 -7.06
N LYS A 91 21.18 12.36 -7.62
CA LYS A 91 20.23 12.69 -8.68
C LYS A 91 19.00 11.80 -8.53
N VAL A 92 17.84 12.41 -8.62
CA VAL A 92 16.54 11.74 -8.50
C VAL A 92 15.83 11.81 -9.84
N PHE A 93 15.29 10.67 -10.27
CA PHE A 93 14.42 10.53 -11.42
C PHE A 93 13.08 10.00 -10.94
N LEU A 94 12.00 10.44 -11.54
CA LEU A 94 10.67 9.94 -11.30
C LEU A 94 10.21 9.08 -12.47
N ILE A 95 9.46 8.03 -12.19
CA ILE A 95 8.80 7.17 -13.17
C ILE A 95 7.38 6.89 -12.66
N GLU A 96 6.40 6.88 -13.55
CA GLU A 96 5.03 6.48 -13.20
C GLU A 96 4.96 4.99 -12.86
N GLU A 97 4.23 4.64 -11.80
CA GLU A 97 4.10 3.25 -11.31
C GLU A 97 3.66 2.28 -12.41
N PRO A 98 2.61 2.57 -13.24
CA PRO A 98 2.21 1.64 -14.30
C PRO A 98 3.28 1.43 -15.37
N ILE A 99 4.09 2.46 -15.69
CA ILE A 99 5.20 2.32 -16.64
C ILE A 99 6.28 1.41 -16.07
N ALA A 100 6.63 1.60 -14.80
CA ALA A 100 7.59 0.75 -14.12
C ALA A 100 7.09 -0.69 -14.03
N ALA A 101 5.80 -0.90 -13.73
CA ALA A 101 5.16 -2.20 -13.68
C ALA A 101 5.17 -2.89 -15.06
N ALA A 102 4.86 -2.17 -16.14
CA ALA A 102 4.94 -2.68 -17.51
C ALA A 102 6.34 -3.18 -17.86
N ILE A 103 7.37 -2.39 -17.54
CA ILE A 103 8.78 -2.75 -17.76
C ILE A 103 9.12 -4.00 -16.94
N GLY A 104 8.71 -4.04 -15.66
CA GLY A 104 8.95 -5.18 -14.78
C GLY A 104 8.26 -6.47 -15.24
N ALA A 105 7.09 -6.36 -15.88
CA ALA A 105 6.36 -7.47 -16.49
C ALA A 105 6.96 -7.92 -17.84
N GLY A 106 7.99 -7.24 -18.35
CA GLY A 106 8.63 -7.55 -19.63
C GLY A 106 7.81 -7.10 -20.86
N ILE A 107 6.88 -6.17 -20.68
CA ILE A 107 6.10 -5.60 -21.77
C ILE A 107 7.00 -4.63 -22.56
N ASP A 108 7.06 -4.83 -23.88
CA ASP A 108 7.78 -3.90 -24.77
C ASP A 108 6.92 -2.65 -25.01
N ILE A 109 7.11 -1.66 -24.12
CA ILE A 109 6.34 -0.42 -24.15
C ILE A 109 6.63 0.46 -25.37
N ALA A 110 7.74 0.22 -26.09
CA ALA A 110 8.11 1.01 -27.27
C ALA A 110 7.27 0.67 -28.51
N LYS A 111 6.59 -0.47 -28.51
CA LYS A 111 5.75 -0.88 -29.65
C LYS A 111 4.50 0.00 -29.77
N PRO A 112 4.01 0.20 -31.04
CA PRO A 112 2.78 0.95 -31.30
C PRO A 112 1.54 0.06 -31.08
N CYS A 113 1.41 -0.49 -29.88
CA CYS A 113 0.25 -1.26 -29.43
C CYS A 113 -0.16 -0.83 -28.03
N GLY A 114 -1.46 -0.72 -27.79
CA GLY A 114 -1.98 -0.40 -26.46
C GLY A 114 -1.84 -1.59 -25.51
N ASN A 115 -1.17 -1.37 -24.38
CA ASN A 115 -1.09 -2.34 -23.30
C ASN A 115 -1.70 -1.69 -22.06
N MET A 116 -2.73 -2.30 -21.49
CA MET A 116 -3.31 -1.84 -20.23
C MET A 116 -2.59 -2.50 -19.07
N VAL A 117 -2.19 -1.68 -18.11
CA VAL A 117 -1.62 -2.10 -16.83
C VAL A 117 -2.53 -1.64 -15.71
N VAL A 118 -2.83 -2.55 -14.79
CA VAL A 118 -3.57 -2.28 -13.56
C VAL A 118 -2.67 -2.63 -12.38
N ASP A 119 -2.11 -1.62 -11.74
CA ASP A 119 -1.24 -1.77 -10.58
C ASP A 119 -2.04 -1.52 -9.30
N ILE A 120 -2.29 -2.58 -8.52
CA ILE A 120 -3.08 -2.53 -7.29
C ILE A 120 -2.12 -2.60 -6.09
N GLY A 121 -1.82 -1.45 -5.53
CA GLY A 121 -0.93 -1.31 -4.38
C GLY A 121 -1.65 -1.45 -3.03
N GLY A 122 -1.05 -0.87 -1.99
CA GLY A 122 -1.68 -0.77 -0.66
C GLY A 122 -2.67 0.38 -0.57
N GLY A 123 -2.28 1.57 -1.03
CA GLY A 123 -3.08 2.81 -0.91
C GLY A 123 -3.77 3.24 -2.18
N THR A 124 -3.19 2.94 -3.36
CA THR A 124 -3.69 3.35 -4.68
C THR A 124 -3.80 2.17 -5.64
N THR A 125 -4.70 2.29 -6.59
CA THR A 125 -4.75 1.49 -7.81
C THR A 125 -4.52 2.42 -8.99
N ASP A 126 -3.43 2.18 -9.71
CA ASP A 126 -3.02 2.96 -10.88
C ASP A 126 -3.29 2.14 -12.15
N ILE A 127 -4.08 2.72 -13.06
CA ILE A 127 -4.49 2.09 -14.32
C ILE A 127 -3.97 2.98 -15.44
N ALA A 128 -3.27 2.38 -16.40
CA ALA A 128 -2.78 3.10 -17.57
C ALA A 128 -2.80 2.25 -18.82
N VAL A 129 -3.12 2.87 -19.94
CA VAL A 129 -2.87 2.35 -21.28
C VAL A 129 -1.57 2.94 -21.79
N ILE A 130 -0.62 2.08 -22.11
CA ILE A 130 0.75 2.43 -22.50
C ILE A 130 0.97 2.07 -23.94
N SER A 131 1.52 3.00 -24.73
CA SER A 131 1.93 2.81 -26.12
C SER A 131 3.08 3.75 -26.46
N LEU A 132 3.99 3.34 -27.35
CA LEU A 132 5.11 4.14 -27.85
C LEU A 132 5.96 4.78 -26.72
N GLY A 133 6.17 4.05 -25.63
CA GLY A 133 7.01 4.46 -24.51
C GLY A 133 6.36 5.44 -23.52
N GLY A 134 5.08 5.75 -23.66
CA GLY A 134 4.36 6.68 -22.78
C GLY A 134 2.96 6.22 -22.40
N SER A 135 2.40 6.87 -21.39
CA SER A 135 1.00 6.70 -20.99
C SER A 135 0.10 7.49 -21.94
N VAL A 136 -0.85 6.79 -22.58
CA VAL A 136 -1.85 7.38 -23.49
C VAL A 136 -3.04 7.88 -22.69
N GLU A 137 -3.53 7.04 -21.79
CA GLU A 137 -4.60 7.36 -20.84
C GLU A 137 -4.23 6.73 -19.50
N SER A 138 -4.55 7.41 -18.41
CA SER A 138 -4.29 6.88 -17.08
C SER A 138 -5.27 7.41 -16.05
N THR A 139 -5.50 6.62 -15.03
CA THR A 139 -6.26 7.03 -13.84
C THR A 139 -5.64 6.45 -12.59
N SER A 140 -5.84 7.12 -11.46
CA SER A 140 -5.39 6.67 -10.15
C SER A 140 -6.56 6.74 -9.17
N LEU A 141 -6.82 5.64 -8.48
CA LEU A 141 -7.86 5.54 -7.46
C LEU A 141 -7.25 5.34 -6.08
N LYS A 142 -7.86 5.95 -5.09
CA LYS A 142 -7.55 5.70 -3.66
C LYS A 142 -8.34 4.50 -3.12
N VAL A 143 -8.39 3.44 -3.90
CA VAL A 143 -9.02 2.15 -3.57
C VAL A 143 -8.03 1.05 -3.89
N ALA A 144 -7.48 0.44 -2.87
CA ALA A 144 -6.48 -0.64 -2.97
C ALA A 144 -6.47 -1.47 -1.68
N GLY A 145 -5.39 -2.16 -1.38
CA GLY A 145 -5.29 -3.12 -0.26
C GLY A 145 -5.79 -2.60 1.09
N ASP A 146 -5.43 -1.37 1.46
CA ASP A 146 -5.86 -0.76 2.73
C ASP A 146 -7.39 -0.54 2.75
N LYS A 147 -7.99 -0.24 1.60
CA LYS A 147 -9.44 -0.08 1.50
C LYS A 147 -10.18 -1.39 1.70
N PHE A 148 -9.68 -2.48 1.13
CA PHE A 148 -10.21 -3.81 1.38
C PHE A 148 -10.15 -4.17 2.87
N ASP A 149 -9.04 -3.85 3.57
CA ASP A 149 -8.91 -4.08 5.01
C ASP A 149 -9.95 -3.29 5.81
N GLU A 150 -10.21 -2.03 5.46
CA GLU A 150 -11.28 -1.23 6.07
C GLU A 150 -12.66 -1.87 5.90
N TYR A 151 -12.97 -2.38 4.71
CA TYR A 151 -14.26 -3.02 4.44
C TYR A 151 -14.40 -4.32 5.22
N ILE A 152 -13.35 -5.13 5.33
CA ILE A 152 -13.32 -6.34 6.16
C ILE A 152 -13.55 -5.99 7.63
N ILE A 153 -12.87 -4.97 8.19
CA ILE A 153 -13.07 -4.52 9.58
C ILE A 153 -14.53 -4.12 9.82
N LYS A 154 -15.11 -3.33 8.90
CA LYS A 154 -16.51 -2.89 8.97
C LYS A 154 -17.48 -4.07 8.92
N TYR A 155 -17.21 -5.03 8.02
CA TYR A 155 -18.03 -6.22 7.87
C TYR A 155 -18.03 -7.08 9.12
N ILE A 156 -16.85 -7.43 9.65
CA ILE A 156 -16.70 -8.24 10.87
C ILE A 156 -17.36 -7.55 12.06
N LYS A 157 -17.18 -6.24 12.19
CA LYS A 157 -17.85 -5.46 13.24
C LYS A 157 -19.38 -5.56 13.14
N ARG A 158 -19.93 -5.40 11.93
CA ARG A 158 -21.38 -5.41 11.70
C ARG A 158 -22.00 -6.80 11.88
N LYS A 159 -21.37 -7.83 11.35
CA LYS A 159 -21.92 -9.19 11.32
C LYS A 159 -21.69 -9.96 12.61
N HIS A 160 -20.49 -9.87 13.18
CA HIS A 160 -20.08 -10.64 14.34
C HIS A 160 -20.03 -9.84 15.65
N ASN A 161 -20.22 -8.51 15.59
CA ASN A 161 -20.09 -7.60 16.72
C ASN A 161 -18.71 -7.68 17.39
N ILE A 162 -17.65 -7.89 16.59
CA ILE A 162 -16.26 -8.02 17.02
C ILE A 162 -15.42 -6.93 16.37
N MET A 163 -14.56 -6.30 17.17
CA MET A 163 -13.54 -5.37 16.67
C MET A 163 -12.24 -6.13 16.44
N ILE A 164 -11.72 -6.04 15.21
CA ILE A 164 -10.41 -6.54 14.81
C ILE A 164 -9.50 -5.39 14.41
N GLY A 165 -8.18 -5.62 14.44
CA GLY A 165 -7.18 -4.65 13.98
C GLY A 165 -6.88 -4.82 12.48
N GLU A 166 -6.21 -3.80 11.88
CA GLU A 166 -5.78 -3.78 10.48
C GLU A 166 -5.01 -5.05 10.08
N ARG A 167 -4.10 -5.51 10.94
CA ARG A 167 -3.32 -6.71 10.67
C ARG A 167 -4.18 -7.97 10.53
N THR A 168 -5.18 -8.15 11.40
CA THR A 168 -6.10 -9.30 11.31
C THR A 168 -6.94 -9.23 10.05
N ALA A 169 -7.37 -8.03 9.65
CA ALA A 169 -8.10 -7.83 8.40
C ALA A 169 -7.22 -8.16 7.18
N GLU A 170 -5.97 -7.72 7.19
CA GLU A 170 -4.99 -8.04 6.15
C GLU A 170 -4.71 -9.55 6.08
N ASP A 171 -4.55 -10.22 7.23
CA ASP A 171 -4.38 -11.67 7.30
C ASP A 171 -5.60 -12.42 6.72
N LEU A 172 -6.83 -11.97 7.01
CA LEU A 172 -8.07 -12.50 6.40
C LEU A 172 -8.07 -12.30 4.88
N LYS A 173 -7.76 -11.08 4.41
CA LYS A 173 -7.68 -10.77 2.98
C LYS A 173 -6.70 -11.68 2.24
N ILE A 174 -5.51 -11.88 2.80
CA ILE A 174 -4.44 -12.67 2.14
C ILE A 174 -4.78 -14.17 2.13
N ASN A 175 -5.29 -14.70 3.25
CA ASN A 175 -5.44 -16.15 3.41
C ASN A 175 -6.76 -16.69 2.84
N ILE A 176 -7.88 -15.99 3.06
CA ILE A 176 -9.21 -16.46 2.65
C ILE A 176 -9.98 -15.45 1.79
N GLY A 177 -9.41 -14.26 1.51
CA GLY A 177 -10.05 -13.25 0.67
C GLY A 177 -10.39 -13.77 -0.72
N CYS A 178 -11.53 -13.34 -1.25
CA CYS A 178 -11.93 -13.58 -2.62
C CYS A 178 -12.92 -12.50 -3.08
N VAL A 179 -12.96 -12.25 -4.38
CA VAL A 179 -13.91 -11.33 -5.04
C VAL A 179 -14.76 -12.06 -6.09
N TYR A 180 -14.64 -13.38 -6.14
CA TYR A 180 -15.45 -14.26 -6.96
C TYR A 180 -15.79 -15.53 -6.16
N PRO A 181 -17.00 -16.10 -6.30
CA PRO A 181 -17.41 -17.29 -5.54
C PRO A 181 -16.43 -18.44 -5.73
N LYS A 182 -15.94 -19.01 -4.62
CA LYS A 182 -15.10 -20.21 -4.64
C LYS A 182 -16.00 -21.46 -4.71
N ILE A 183 -15.49 -22.52 -5.36
CA ILE A 183 -16.18 -23.82 -5.41
C ILE A 183 -16.29 -24.43 -4.01
N GLN A 184 -15.23 -24.27 -3.20
CA GLN A 184 -15.18 -24.72 -1.81
C GLN A 184 -14.86 -23.54 -0.90
N ASP A 185 -15.69 -23.36 0.13
CA ASP A 185 -15.46 -22.30 1.12
C ASP A 185 -14.25 -22.64 1.98
N THR A 186 -13.39 -21.64 2.19
CA THR A 186 -12.23 -21.75 3.06
C THR A 186 -12.50 -20.95 4.34
N GLU A 187 -11.93 -21.40 5.46
CA GLU A 187 -12.16 -20.78 6.77
C GLU A 187 -10.86 -20.36 7.46
N MET A 188 -10.98 -19.40 8.36
CA MET A 188 -9.89 -18.94 9.21
C MET A 188 -10.42 -18.54 10.58
N GLU A 189 -9.76 -19.00 11.64
CA GLU A 189 -10.02 -18.52 13.00
C GLU A 189 -9.31 -17.18 13.24
N ILE A 190 -10.06 -16.24 13.80
CA ILE A 190 -9.53 -14.93 14.21
C ILE A 190 -9.93 -14.61 15.64
N ARG A 191 -9.12 -13.76 16.29
CA ARG A 191 -9.39 -13.24 17.61
C ARG A 191 -9.60 -11.73 17.57
N GLY A 192 -10.69 -11.26 18.16
CA GLY A 192 -11.00 -9.84 18.28
C GLY A 192 -11.61 -9.51 19.64
N ARG A 193 -11.95 -8.23 19.84
CA ARG A 193 -12.66 -7.76 21.03
C ARG A 193 -14.15 -7.78 20.78
N ASP A 194 -14.87 -8.55 21.55
CA ASP A 194 -16.35 -8.54 21.56
C ASP A 194 -16.84 -7.18 22.06
N LEU A 195 -17.69 -6.51 21.27
CA LEU A 195 -18.16 -5.16 21.58
C LEU A 195 -19.23 -5.11 22.66
N SER A 196 -19.90 -6.25 22.95
CA SER A 196 -20.91 -6.35 24.01
C SER A 196 -20.27 -6.55 25.38
N THR A 197 -19.26 -7.44 25.45
CA THR A 197 -18.62 -7.82 26.72
C THR A 197 -17.31 -7.09 26.98
N GLY A 198 -16.68 -6.55 25.92
CA GLY A 198 -15.35 -5.96 25.97
C GLY A 198 -14.22 -6.98 26.07
N LEU A 199 -14.51 -8.27 26.12
CA LEU A 199 -13.54 -9.35 26.29
C LEU A 199 -13.04 -9.91 24.96
N PRO A 200 -11.85 -10.52 24.93
CA PRO A 200 -11.38 -11.23 23.75
C PRO A 200 -12.30 -12.42 23.40
N ARG A 201 -12.65 -12.53 22.11
CA ARG A 201 -13.45 -13.63 21.56
C ARG A 201 -12.81 -14.16 20.28
N THR A 202 -12.81 -15.48 20.12
CA THR A 202 -12.39 -16.17 18.88
C THR A 202 -13.63 -16.53 18.08
N ILE A 203 -13.57 -16.31 16.76
CA ILE A 203 -14.61 -16.72 15.80
C ILE A 203 -13.96 -17.33 14.57
N THR A 204 -14.73 -18.17 13.87
CA THR A 204 -14.40 -18.67 12.54
C THR A 204 -15.04 -17.78 11.49
N VAL A 205 -14.28 -17.39 10.47
CA VAL A 205 -14.72 -16.55 9.35
C VAL A 205 -14.50 -17.33 8.06
N TYR A 206 -15.41 -17.21 7.11
CA TYR A 206 -15.42 -17.95 5.85
C TYR A 206 -15.09 -17.07 4.64
N SER A 207 -14.56 -17.66 3.57
CA SER A 207 -14.26 -16.92 2.33
C SER A 207 -15.49 -16.34 1.64
N SER A 208 -16.67 -16.95 1.83
CA SER A 208 -17.95 -16.39 1.40
C SER A 208 -18.27 -15.06 2.08
N GLU A 209 -17.88 -14.90 3.36
CA GLU A 209 -18.03 -13.64 4.09
C GLU A 209 -17.04 -12.59 3.58
N MET A 210 -15.84 -13.00 3.18
CA MET A 210 -14.86 -12.11 2.58
C MET A 210 -15.32 -11.63 1.21
N LEU A 211 -15.98 -12.48 0.42
CA LEU A 211 -16.62 -12.06 -0.84
C LEU A 211 -17.63 -10.93 -0.59
N GLU A 212 -18.53 -11.09 0.38
CA GLU A 212 -19.50 -10.04 0.74
C GLU A 212 -18.81 -8.74 1.19
N ALA A 213 -17.72 -8.86 1.94
CA ALA A 213 -16.99 -7.69 2.44
C ALA A 213 -16.22 -6.94 1.35
N MET A 214 -15.65 -7.68 0.37
CA MET A 214 -14.66 -7.15 -0.57
C MET A 214 -15.23 -6.80 -1.95
N ILE A 215 -16.45 -7.23 -2.27
CA ILE A 215 -17.02 -7.02 -3.61
C ILE A 215 -17.18 -5.54 -3.97
N GLU A 216 -17.60 -4.70 -3.02
CA GLU A 216 -17.81 -3.27 -3.28
C GLU A 216 -16.51 -2.54 -3.68
N PRO A 217 -15.41 -2.60 -2.90
CA PRO A 217 -14.15 -2.00 -3.33
C PRO A 217 -13.57 -2.64 -4.61
N ALA A 218 -13.82 -3.93 -4.86
CA ALA A 218 -13.40 -4.57 -6.10
C ALA A 218 -14.16 -3.99 -7.32
N MET A 219 -15.46 -3.78 -7.20
CA MET A 219 -16.26 -3.17 -8.28
C MET A 219 -15.81 -1.74 -8.58
N MET A 220 -15.39 -0.95 -7.59
CA MET A 220 -14.83 0.39 -7.85
C MET A 220 -13.59 0.33 -8.75
N ILE A 221 -12.74 -0.71 -8.59
CA ILE A 221 -11.58 -0.91 -9.46
C ILE A 221 -12.04 -1.34 -10.86
N VAL A 222 -13.01 -2.25 -10.96
CA VAL A 222 -13.57 -2.69 -12.26
C VAL A 222 -14.16 -1.52 -13.03
N ASP A 223 -14.94 -0.66 -12.38
CA ASP A 223 -15.54 0.53 -13.00
C ASP A 223 -14.46 1.50 -13.51
N ALA A 224 -13.37 1.66 -12.78
CA ALA A 224 -12.25 2.47 -13.22
C ALA A 224 -11.50 1.87 -14.41
N VAL A 225 -11.33 0.54 -14.45
CA VAL A 225 -10.75 -0.16 -15.62
C VAL A 225 -11.63 0.06 -16.86
N HIS A 226 -12.95 0.04 -16.70
CA HIS A 226 -13.88 0.30 -17.81
C HIS A 226 -13.86 1.75 -18.31
N SER A 227 -13.41 2.69 -17.47
CA SER A 227 -13.38 4.12 -17.81
C SER A 227 -12.10 4.57 -18.52
N VAL A 228 -11.07 3.75 -18.54
CA VAL A 228 -9.79 3.94 -19.21
C VAL A 228 -9.71 3.13 -20.51
#